data_05cb49b99513dfe194ba367c07258b56
#
_entry.id   05cb49b99513dfe194ba367c07258b56
#
_cell.length_a   1.000
_cell.length_b   1.000
_cell.length_c   1.000
_cell.angle_alpha   90.00
_cell.angle_beta   90.00
_cell.angle_gamma   90.00
#
_symmetry.space_group_name_H-M   'P 1'
#
loop_
_entity.id
_entity.type
_entity.pdbx_description
1 polymer ?
#
loop_
_entity_poly.entity_id
_entity_poly.type
_entity_poly.pdbx_seq_one_letter_code
_entity_poly.pdbx_strand_id
1 'polypeptide(L)'
;MKNIAVVGSGYWGKNLVRNFYELGVLHTICDSNPSTLSTFKEKYPEVEVESLFQNVLQNQAIDAVVIATPAETHFKMAKMTLLANKHVFVEKPLALYVNEAEELHQLALSQNLKLMIGHILLYHPAIIKLKEIINSGELGKINYVYSNRLNLGKIRSEENILWSFAPHDISAMLFLLDEMPCQVIAQGGNYLNQDITDVTMTMLSFKSGVKGHIFVSWLHPDKEQKLIIVGDKKMALFDDTLAQGKLQIHDKGVDWINRQPVPRKNGITLVPLDNSEPLKAECEHFLHSITSDSTPKSDGNNGIKVLKVLNACQDSLKQHGATVDLNGSNHSKPFFLHETAIVDKSCLVGDGTRIWHFSHVMPGAQIGNNCNIGQNVVLSPDVKIGNNVKIQNNVSVYSGVVLEDDVFCGPSMVFTNVINPRSHISRKNEFQNTLVKKGATIGANSTIVCGNTIGKYAFIGAGAVVTKDVPNHALVLGNPARISGWVCECCNRLYFHNDVSTCSSCNKQYKMIDEEVKCLECNCNNKFEIHDKVNVRIDGNKRSNSTYDKESTTPQEAGYCSIH
;
A
#
# COMPACT_ATOMS: atom_id res chain seq x y z
N MET A 1 27.82 -23.13 8.79
CA MET A 1 27.01 -23.21 7.57
C MET A 1 25.60 -22.78 7.98
N LYS A 2 24.90 -22.01 7.19
CA LYS A 2 23.53 -21.55 7.57
C LYS A 2 22.52 -22.63 7.20
N ASN A 3 21.56 -22.89 8.08
CA ASN A 3 20.48 -23.84 7.86
C ASN A 3 19.24 -23.16 7.33
N ILE A 4 18.77 -23.59 6.18
CA ILE A 4 17.65 -23.00 5.46
C ILE A 4 16.40 -23.87 5.56
N ALA A 5 15.25 -23.26 5.84
CA ALA A 5 13.96 -23.89 5.64
C ALA A 5 13.29 -23.29 4.38
N VAL A 6 12.75 -24.15 3.52
CA VAL A 6 11.92 -23.73 2.37
C VAL A 6 10.47 -24.02 2.69
N VAL A 7 9.62 -22.99 2.61
CA VAL A 7 8.19 -23.03 2.91
C VAL A 7 7.38 -22.81 1.64
N GLY A 8 6.52 -23.78 1.30
CA GLY A 8 5.83 -23.83 0.03
C GLY A 8 6.68 -24.52 -1.04
N SER A 9 6.53 -25.83 -1.17
CA SER A 9 7.33 -26.66 -2.10
C SER A 9 6.55 -27.07 -3.36
N GLY A 10 5.57 -26.23 -3.76
CA GLY A 10 4.74 -26.43 -4.94
C GLY A 10 5.48 -26.23 -6.26
N TYR A 11 4.76 -25.74 -7.29
CA TYR A 11 5.27 -25.62 -8.67
C TYR A 11 6.61 -24.88 -8.78
N TRP A 12 6.79 -23.77 -8.09
CA TRP A 12 8.05 -23.01 -8.10
C TRP A 12 8.99 -23.40 -6.96
N GLY A 13 8.47 -23.55 -5.75
CA GLY A 13 9.29 -23.84 -4.55
C GLY A 13 10.14 -25.09 -4.65
N LYS A 14 9.74 -26.09 -5.45
CA LYS A 14 10.57 -27.28 -5.74
C LYS A 14 11.95 -26.94 -6.33
N ASN A 15 12.06 -25.82 -7.07
CA ASN A 15 13.32 -25.38 -7.66
C ASN A 15 14.23 -24.75 -6.59
N LEU A 16 13.65 -24.03 -5.62
CA LEU A 16 14.37 -23.51 -4.47
C LEU A 16 14.85 -24.65 -3.55
N VAL A 17 13.98 -25.63 -3.29
CA VAL A 17 14.34 -26.86 -2.56
C VAL A 17 15.56 -27.51 -3.21
N ARG A 18 15.54 -27.75 -4.54
CA ARG A 18 16.67 -28.34 -5.26
C ARG A 18 17.95 -27.51 -5.09
N ASN A 19 17.87 -26.20 -5.30
CA ASN A 19 19.07 -25.35 -5.23
C ASN A 19 19.67 -25.30 -3.82
N PHE A 20 18.86 -25.10 -2.77
CA PHE A 20 19.38 -25.09 -1.40
C PHE A 20 19.89 -26.48 -0.95
N TYR A 21 19.31 -27.56 -1.47
CA TYR A 21 19.82 -28.91 -1.28
C TYR A 21 21.20 -29.10 -1.92
N GLU A 22 21.34 -28.74 -3.21
CA GLU A 22 22.63 -28.83 -3.93
C GLU A 22 23.71 -27.93 -3.31
N LEU A 23 23.33 -26.85 -2.65
CA LEU A 23 24.23 -25.97 -1.89
C LEU A 23 24.59 -26.55 -0.49
N GLY A 24 24.01 -27.68 -0.09
CA GLY A 24 24.31 -28.37 1.17
C GLY A 24 23.83 -27.61 2.42
N VAL A 25 22.80 -26.78 2.31
CA VAL A 25 22.29 -25.92 3.40
C VAL A 25 20.78 -26.11 3.69
N LEU A 26 20.11 -26.97 2.94
CA LEU A 26 18.68 -27.26 3.15
C LEU A 26 18.50 -28.14 4.40
N HIS A 27 17.88 -27.56 5.42
CA HIS A 27 17.56 -28.25 6.67
C HIS A 27 16.14 -28.81 6.68
N THR A 28 15.14 -27.97 6.30
CA THR A 28 13.73 -28.32 6.42
C THR A 28 12.94 -27.93 5.18
N ILE A 29 12.04 -28.81 4.74
CA ILE A 29 11.00 -28.52 3.75
C ILE A 29 9.67 -28.44 4.48
N CYS A 30 8.97 -27.29 4.35
CA CYS A 30 7.66 -27.09 4.97
C CYS A 30 6.57 -26.89 3.91
N ASP A 31 5.53 -27.71 3.98
CA ASP A 31 4.36 -27.59 3.11
C ASP A 31 3.10 -28.07 3.82
N SER A 32 1.96 -27.42 3.57
CA SER A 32 0.68 -27.84 4.15
C SER A 32 0.11 -29.12 3.54
N ASN A 33 0.62 -29.54 2.38
CA ASN A 33 0.15 -30.74 1.68
C ASN A 33 0.99 -31.98 2.06
N PRO A 34 0.41 -32.96 2.78
CA PRO A 34 1.14 -34.17 3.21
C PRO A 34 1.71 -35.01 2.06
N SER A 35 1.01 -35.06 0.90
CA SER A 35 1.50 -35.82 -0.26
C SER A 35 2.76 -35.19 -0.86
N THR A 36 2.83 -33.87 -0.89
CA THR A 36 4.02 -33.13 -1.29
C THR A 36 5.19 -33.44 -0.36
N LEU A 37 4.97 -33.40 0.96
CA LEU A 37 5.99 -33.72 1.96
C LEU A 37 6.51 -35.16 1.85
N SER A 38 5.62 -36.14 1.63
CA SER A 38 6.02 -37.54 1.40
C SER A 38 6.94 -37.68 0.20
N THR A 39 6.59 -37.04 -0.93
CA THR A 39 7.41 -37.05 -2.15
C THR A 39 8.80 -36.46 -1.91
N PHE A 40 8.89 -35.38 -1.16
CA PHE A 40 10.19 -34.76 -0.84
C PHE A 40 10.98 -35.55 0.16
N LYS A 41 10.34 -36.22 1.14
CA LYS A 41 11.01 -37.09 2.10
C LYS A 41 11.62 -38.33 1.43
N GLU A 42 10.94 -38.90 0.44
CA GLU A 42 11.49 -39.97 -0.39
C GLU A 42 12.71 -39.52 -1.21
N LYS A 43 12.62 -38.33 -1.78
CA LYS A 43 13.66 -37.75 -2.65
C LYS A 43 14.91 -37.27 -1.87
N TYR A 44 14.70 -36.72 -0.68
CA TYR A 44 15.73 -36.15 0.20
C TYR A 44 15.60 -36.71 1.62
N PRO A 45 15.99 -37.98 1.86
CA PRO A 45 15.75 -38.69 3.13
C PRO A 45 16.34 -38.03 4.37
N GLU A 46 17.45 -37.30 4.20
CA GLU A 46 18.16 -36.60 5.28
C GLU A 46 17.57 -35.24 5.63
N VAL A 47 16.71 -34.66 4.76
CA VAL A 47 16.08 -33.37 5.01
C VAL A 47 14.83 -33.54 5.87
N GLU A 48 14.66 -32.69 6.86
CA GLU A 48 13.46 -32.67 7.68
C GLU A 48 12.24 -32.20 6.86
N VAL A 49 11.06 -32.75 7.16
CA VAL A 49 9.80 -32.31 6.58
C VAL A 49 8.87 -31.88 7.70
N GLU A 50 8.17 -30.77 7.50
CA GLU A 50 7.31 -30.15 8.50
C GLU A 50 6.00 -29.64 7.85
N SER A 51 4.87 -29.91 8.49
CA SER A 51 3.56 -29.46 8.00
C SER A 51 3.13 -28.11 8.56
N LEU A 52 3.68 -27.71 9.71
CA LEU A 52 3.30 -26.52 10.45
C LEU A 52 4.40 -25.46 10.38
N PHE A 53 4.10 -24.34 9.75
CA PHE A 53 5.04 -23.21 9.67
C PHE A 53 5.50 -22.72 11.05
N GLN A 54 4.66 -22.81 12.07
CA GLN A 54 5.02 -22.40 13.42
C GLN A 54 6.20 -23.20 14.00
N ASN A 55 6.29 -24.49 13.68
CA ASN A 55 7.39 -25.33 14.12
C ASN A 55 8.73 -24.91 13.47
N VAL A 56 8.69 -24.50 12.18
CA VAL A 56 9.85 -23.93 11.49
C VAL A 56 10.35 -22.67 12.19
N LEU A 57 9.44 -21.79 12.63
CA LEU A 57 9.80 -20.57 13.33
C LEU A 57 10.41 -20.82 14.72
N GLN A 58 9.95 -21.85 15.42
CA GLN A 58 10.43 -22.22 16.75
C GLN A 58 11.74 -23.02 16.73
N ASN A 59 12.08 -23.64 15.60
CA ASN A 59 13.30 -24.44 15.47
C ASN A 59 14.54 -23.54 15.46
N GLN A 60 15.32 -23.61 16.53
CA GLN A 60 16.54 -22.81 16.72
C GLN A 60 17.70 -23.24 15.78
N ALA A 61 17.63 -24.40 15.17
CA ALA A 61 18.63 -24.84 14.19
C ALA A 61 18.48 -24.11 12.84
N ILE A 62 17.32 -23.48 12.56
CA ILE A 62 17.05 -22.80 11.30
C ILE A 62 17.47 -21.33 11.42
N ASP A 63 18.39 -20.89 10.56
CA ASP A 63 18.89 -19.51 10.50
C ASP A 63 18.04 -18.61 9.60
N ALA A 64 17.49 -19.17 8.51
CA ALA A 64 16.73 -18.41 7.52
C ALA A 64 15.59 -19.21 6.90
N VAL A 65 14.56 -18.52 6.46
CA VAL A 65 13.38 -19.10 5.82
C VAL A 65 13.21 -18.52 4.42
N VAL A 66 12.95 -19.41 3.47
CA VAL A 66 12.61 -19.10 2.09
C VAL A 66 11.12 -19.33 1.91
N ILE A 67 10.37 -18.29 1.53
CA ILE A 67 8.92 -18.32 1.38
C ILE A 67 8.55 -18.34 -0.10
N ALA A 68 7.96 -19.45 -0.55
CA ALA A 68 7.51 -19.68 -1.93
C ALA A 68 6.02 -20.12 -1.97
N THR A 69 5.24 -19.59 -1.07
CA THR A 69 3.80 -19.80 -0.92
C THR A 69 3.01 -18.84 -1.84
N PRO A 70 1.66 -18.87 -1.89
CA PRO A 70 0.87 -17.86 -2.59
C PRO A 70 1.11 -16.43 -2.07
N ALA A 71 1.08 -15.45 -2.98
CA ALA A 71 1.47 -14.05 -2.73
C ALA A 71 0.72 -13.39 -1.56
N GLU A 72 -0.56 -13.73 -1.37
CA GLU A 72 -1.40 -13.22 -0.27
C GLU A 72 -0.91 -13.64 1.12
N THR A 73 -0.05 -14.63 1.20
CA THR A 73 0.53 -15.10 2.48
C THR A 73 1.91 -14.49 2.78
N HIS A 74 2.57 -13.90 1.78
CA HIS A 74 3.96 -13.45 1.86
C HIS A 74 4.19 -12.47 3.00
N PHE A 75 3.39 -11.40 3.09
CA PHE A 75 3.53 -10.40 4.15
C PHE A 75 3.46 -11.02 5.54
N LYS A 76 2.40 -11.79 5.81
CA LYS A 76 2.19 -12.40 7.13
C LYS A 76 3.33 -13.34 7.50
N MET A 77 3.72 -14.21 6.58
CA MET A 77 4.77 -15.22 6.84
C MET A 77 6.15 -14.57 6.99
N ALA A 78 6.49 -13.60 6.13
CA ALA A 78 7.74 -12.86 6.23
C ALA A 78 7.84 -12.08 7.55
N LYS A 79 6.76 -11.42 7.97
CA LYS A 79 6.69 -10.72 9.25
C LYS A 79 6.91 -11.67 10.44
N MET A 80 6.23 -12.82 10.45
CA MET A 80 6.40 -13.83 11.48
C MET A 80 7.83 -14.38 11.50
N THR A 81 8.46 -14.57 10.34
CA THR A 81 9.84 -15.02 10.21
C THR A 81 10.82 -14.01 10.82
N LEU A 82 10.67 -12.73 10.47
CA LEU A 82 11.52 -11.66 11.03
C LEU A 82 11.33 -11.55 12.56
N LEU A 83 10.08 -11.59 13.05
CA LEU A 83 9.80 -11.59 14.50
C LEU A 83 10.35 -12.81 15.24
N ALA A 84 10.55 -13.94 14.55
CA ALA A 84 11.25 -15.10 15.08
C ALA A 84 12.79 -15.00 14.98
N ASN A 85 13.31 -13.81 14.68
CA ASN A 85 14.74 -13.52 14.55
C ASN A 85 15.45 -14.39 13.49
N LYS A 86 14.80 -14.61 12.34
CA LYS A 86 15.35 -15.38 11.22
C LYS A 86 15.42 -14.50 9.96
N HIS A 87 16.50 -14.66 9.18
CA HIS A 87 16.61 -14.05 7.84
C HIS A 87 15.52 -14.59 6.94
N VAL A 88 15.08 -13.79 5.95
CA VAL A 88 14.00 -14.21 5.07
C VAL A 88 14.29 -13.89 3.61
N PHE A 89 14.02 -14.89 2.76
CA PHE A 89 13.92 -14.75 1.32
C PHE A 89 12.46 -14.97 0.91
N VAL A 90 11.85 -14.02 0.23
CA VAL A 90 10.45 -14.07 -0.20
C VAL A 90 10.39 -14.09 -1.72
N GLU A 91 9.66 -15.05 -2.28
CA GLU A 91 9.34 -15.01 -3.71
C GLU A 91 8.54 -13.74 -4.07
N LYS A 92 8.65 -13.36 -5.33
CA LYS A 92 7.91 -12.21 -5.84
C LYS A 92 6.38 -12.45 -5.87
N PRO A 93 5.57 -11.44 -5.62
CA PRO A 93 5.90 -10.11 -5.08
C PRO A 93 6.19 -10.17 -3.57
N LEU A 94 6.97 -9.22 -3.03
CA LEU A 94 7.27 -9.15 -1.59
C LEU A 94 5.99 -9.11 -0.74
N ALA A 95 5.01 -8.33 -1.16
CA ALA A 95 3.70 -8.15 -0.56
C ALA A 95 2.71 -7.68 -1.64
N LEU A 96 1.43 -7.55 -1.29
CA LEU A 96 0.43 -7.01 -2.21
C LEU A 96 0.31 -5.48 -2.11
N TYR A 97 0.65 -4.91 -0.97
CA TYR A 97 0.56 -3.47 -0.70
C TYR A 97 1.93 -2.88 -0.34
N VAL A 98 2.14 -1.63 -0.76
CA VAL A 98 3.43 -0.93 -0.54
C VAL A 98 3.73 -0.74 0.94
N ASN A 99 2.73 -0.37 1.75
CA ASN A 99 2.89 -0.20 3.19
C ASN A 99 3.30 -1.49 3.90
N GLU A 100 2.82 -2.65 3.46
CA GLU A 100 3.23 -3.96 3.97
C GLU A 100 4.71 -4.24 3.66
N ALA A 101 5.14 -3.93 2.43
CA ALA A 101 6.53 -4.07 2.03
C ALA A 101 7.46 -3.11 2.80
N GLU A 102 7.01 -1.87 3.02
CA GLU A 102 7.72 -0.87 3.84
C GLU A 102 7.85 -1.34 5.29
N GLU A 103 6.78 -1.90 5.88
CA GLU A 103 6.80 -2.47 7.23
C GLU A 103 7.81 -3.62 7.35
N LEU A 104 7.81 -4.57 6.40
CA LEU A 104 8.77 -5.68 6.39
C LEU A 104 10.22 -5.18 6.29
N HIS A 105 10.46 -4.20 5.43
CA HIS A 105 11.80 -3.63 5.26
C HIS A 105 12.29 -2.95 6.55
N GLN A 106 11.45 -2.13 7.19
CA GLN A 106 11.79 -1.48 8.45
C GLN A 106 12.01 -2.49 9.58
N LEU A 107 11.18 -3.54 9.65
CA LEU A 107 11.33 -4.61 10.63
C LEU A 107 12.67 -5.34 10.45
N ALA A 108 13.02 -5.70 9.21
CA ALA A 108 14.28 -6.36 8.91
C ALA A 108 15.50 -5.49 9.30
N LEU A 109 15.46 -4.18 8.98
CA LEU A 109 16.52 -3.24 9.37
C LEU A 109 16.63 -3.11 10.89
N SER A 110 15.52 -2.99 11.61
CA SER A 110 15.51 -2.81 13.07
C SER A 110 16.08 -4.02 13.82
N GLN A 111 16.01 -5.21 13.23
CA GLN A 111 16.49 -6.47 13.81
C GLN A 111 17.83 -6.92 13.22
N ASN A 112 18.42 -6.14 12.33
CA ASN A 112 19.63 -6.49 11.59
C ASN A 112 19.52 -7.84 10.86
N LEU A 113 18.35 -8.11 10.25
CA LEU A 113 18.07 -9.31 9.49
C LEU A 113 18.08 -9.02 7.98
N LYS A 114 18.44 -10.03 7.20
CA LYS A 114 18.39 -9.94 5.73
C LYS A 114 16.99 -10.24 5.25
N LEU A 115 16.42 -9.32 4.46
CA LEU A 115 15.20 -9.47 3.69
C LEU A 115 15.58 -9.40 2.21
N MET A 116 15.38 -10.50 1.49
CA MET A 116 15.68 -10.62 0.06
C MET A 116 14.43 -11.05 -0.71
N ILE A 117 14.26 -10.54 -1.93
CA ILE A 117 13.13 -10.84 -2.79
C ILE A 117 13.58 -11.62 -4.02
N GLY A 118 12.79 -12.60 -4.46
CA GLY A 118 13.03 -13.46 -5.61
C GLY A 118 12.94 -12.74 -6.95
N HIS A 119 13.81 -11.74 -7.18
CA HIS A 119 13.93 -11.05 -8.44
C HIS A 119 15.02 -11.69 -9.32
N ILE A 120 14.78 -12.89 -9.76
CA ILE A 120 15.72 -13.79 -10.43
C ILE A 120 16.50 -13.15 -11.60
N LEU A 121 15.90 -12.21 -12.35
CA LEU A 121 16.58 -11.57 -13.47
C LEU A 121 17.79 -10.73 -13.05
N LEU A 122 17.83 -10.23 -11.81
CA LEU A 122 18.98 -9.47 -11.29
C LEU A 122 20.24 -10.34 -11.11
N TYR A 123 20.06 -11.66 -11.17
CA TYR A 123 21.12 -12.67 -11.05
C TYR A 123 21.42 -13.36 -12.37
N HIS A 124 20.70 -12.99 -13.45
CA HIS A 124 20.93 -13.55 -14.77
C HIS A 124 22.25 -12.99 -15.38
N PRO A 125 23.20 -13.84 -15.84
CA PRO A 125 24.49 -13.38 -16.38
C PRO A 125 24.37 -12.31 -17.47
N ALA A 126 23.38 -12.43 -18.36
CA ALA A 126 23.13 -11.45 -19.40
C ALA A 126 22.71 -10.07 -18.85
N ILE A 127 21.88 -10.01 -17.81
CA ILE A 127 21.44 -8.76 -17.19
C ILE A 127 22.59 -8.09 -16.44
N ILE A 128 23.40 -8.86 -15.73
CA ILE A 128 24.61 -8.36 -15.07
C ILE A 128 25.57 -7.78 -16.11
N LYS A 129 25.85 -8.54 -17.18
CA LYS A 129 26.75 -8.11 -18.25
C LYS A 129 26.20 -6.88 -18.98
N LEU A 130 24.90 -6.83 -19.22
CA LEU A 130 24.23 -5.68 -19.84
C LEU A 130 24.37 -4.41 -18.99
N LYS A 131 24.28 -4.53 -17.66
CA LYS A 131 24.54 -3.42 -16.73
C LYS A 131 25.97 -2.90 -16.83
N GLU A 132 26.96 -3.79 -16.93
CA GLU A 132 28.36 -3.41 -17.15
C GLU A 132 28.54 -2.64 -18.47
N ILE A 133 27.92 -3.11 -19.57
CA ILE A 133 27.97 -2.48 -20.89
C ILE A 133 27.31 -1.09 -20.86
N ILE A 134 26.19 -0.92 -20.15
CA ILE A 134 25.57 0.39 -19.97
C ILE A 134 26.50 1.33 -19.18
N ASN A 135 27.05 0.84 -18.08
CA ASN A 135 27.92 1.63 -17.20
C ASN A 135 29.25 2.02 -17.88
N SER A 136 29.75 1.21 -18.82
CA SER A 136 30.93 1.54 -19.62
C SER A 136 30.67 2.65 -20.67
N GLY A 137 29.39 2.99 -20.90
CA GLY A 137 28.99 3.96 -21.92
C GLY A 137 29.09 3.44 -23.35
N GLU A 138 29.23 2.12 -23.55
CA GLU A 138 29.33 1.49 -24.87
C GLU A 138 28.08 1.73 -25.73
N LEU A 139 26.90 1.70 -25.13
CA LEU A 139 25.63 1.98 -25.82
C LEU A 139 25.39 3.50 -26.05
N GLY A 140 26.18 4.36 -25.41
CA GLY A 140 25.95 5.80 -25.38
C GLY A 140 24.81 6.21 -24.47
N LYS A 141 24.12 7.32 -24.78
CA LYS A 141 22.91 7.73 -24.05
C LYS A 141 21.76 6.77 -24.35
N ILE A 142 21.15 6.24 -23.32
CA ILE A 142 19.98 5.37 -23.50
C ILE A 142 18.77 6.23 -23.86
N ASN A 143 18.08 5.87 -24.94
CA ASN A 143 16.88 6.54 -25.44
C ASN A 143 15.61 5.83 -25.00
N TYR A 144 15.54 4.50 -25.20
CA TYR A 144 14.43 3.72 -24.71
C TYR A 144 14.80 2.25 -24.43
N VAL A 145 13.96 1.60 -23.62
CA VAL A 145 14.07 0.18 -23.24
C VAL A 145 12.72 -0.48 -23.41
N TYR A 146 12.68 -1.70 -23.94
CA TYR A 146 11.44 -2.45 -23.94
C TYR A 146 11.63 -3.94 -23.60
N SER A 147 10.59 -4.54 -23.05
CA SER A 147 10.56 -5.95 -22.69
C SER A 147 9.29 -6.61 -23.17
N ASN A 148 9.43 -7.79 -23.77
CA ASN A 148 8.35 -8.69 -24.13
C ASN A 148 8.49 -9.98 -23.32
N ARG A 149 7.42 -10.35 -22.59
CA ARG A 149 7.32 -11.62 -21.90
C ARG A 149 5.98 -12.27 -22.24
N LEU A 150 6.01 -13.09 -23.27
CA LEU A 150 4.84 -13.57 -23.95
C LEU A 150 4.90 -15.10 -24.08
N ASN A 151 3.81 -15.77 -23.90
CA ASN A 151 3.65 -17.19 -24.23
C ASN A 151 2.18 -17.61 -24.16
N LEU A 152 1.85 -18.80 -24.69
CA LEU A 152 0.66 -19.53 -24.32
C LEU A 152 1.06 -20.51 -23.19
N GLY A 153 1.05 -20.03 -21.94
CA GLY A 153 1.56 -20.76 -20.79
C GLY A 153 0.48 -21.13 -19.77
N LYS A 154 0.87 -21.23 -18.49
CA LYS A 154 -0.07 -21.47 -17.40
C LYS A 154 -0.92 -20.22 -17.20
N ILE A 155 -2.21 -20.33 -17.51
CA ILE A 155 -3.23 -19.32 -17.23
C ILE A 155 -3.55 -19.40 -15.73
N ARG A 156 -3.65 -18.25 -15.06
CA ARG A 156 -3.92 -18.17 -13.64
C ARG A 156 -5.31 -17.61 -13.38
N SER A 157 -5.91 -18.07 -12.30
CA SER A 157 -7.22 -17.60 -11.82
C SER A 157 -7.11 -16.70 -10.59
N GLU A 158 -5.95 -16.69 -9.95
CA GLU A 158 -5.69 -15.99 -8.69
C GLU A 158 -5.02 -14.62 -8.87
N GLU A 159 -4.36 -14.39 -10.01
CA GLU A 159 -3.68 -13.12 -10.33
C GLU A 159 -3.75 -12.81 -11.82
N ASN A 160 -3.67 -11.54 -12.21
CA ASN A 160 -3.62 -11.16 -13.63
C ASN A 160 -2.19 -11.24 -14.20
N ILE A 161 -2.06 -11.11 -15.51
CA ILE A 161 -0.77 -11.23 -16.21
C ILE A 161 0.26 -10.18 -15.78
N LEU A 162 -0.19 -8.97 -15.43
CA LEU A 162 0.70 -7.90 -14.95
C LEU A 162 1.45 -8.35 -13.69
N TRP A 163 0.74 -8.83 -12.67
CA TRP A 163 1.33 -9.31 -11.42
C TRP A 163 2.15 -10.59 -11.60
N SER A 164 1.74 -11.43 -12.56
CA SER A 164 2.42 -12.69 -12.82
C SER A 164 3.79 -12.47 -13.48
N PHE A 165 3.88 -11.62 -14.51
CA PHE A 165 5.06 -11.51 -15.37
C PHE A 165 5.84 -10.22 -15.20
N ALA A 166 5.18 -9.06 -15.12
CA ALA A 166 5.85 -7.76 -15.16
C ALA A 166 6.83 -7.47 -14.00
N PRO A 167 6.72 -8.05 -12.77
CA PRO A 167 7.71 -7.81 -11.73
C PRO A 167 9.15 -8.10 -12.15
N HIS A 168 9.36 -9.15 -12.96
CA HIS A 168 10.67 -9.51 -13.49
C HIS A 168 11.25 -8.40 -14.40
N ASP A 169 10.42 -7.90 -15.30
CA ASP A 169 10.81 -6.89 -16.28
C ASP A 169 10.97 -5.52 -15.64
N ILE A 170 10.09 -5.16 -14.70
CA ILE A 170 10.21 -3.95 -13.89
C ILE A 170 11.53 -3.98 -13.11
N SER A 171 11.82 -5.07 -12.38
CA SER A 171 13.04 -5.18 -11.58
C SER A 171 14.31 -5.05 -12.45
N ALA A 172 14.32 -5.68 -13.62
CA ALA A 172 15.44 -5.59 -14.57
C ALA A 172 15.61 -4.16 -15.11
N MET A 173 14.53 -3.47 -15.51
CA MET A 173 14.61 -2.09 -15.99
C MET A 173 15.10 -1.12 -14.92
N LEU A 174 14.58 -1.22 -13.69
CA LEU A 174 15.03 -0.39 -12.57
C LEU A 174 16.51 -0.61 -12.25
N PHE A 175 16.98 -1.86 -12.30
CA PHE A 175 18.38 -2.20 -12.09
C PHE A 175 19.28 -1.64 -13.21
N LEU A 176 18.87 -1.79 -14.47
CA LEU A 176 19.68 -1.37 -15.62
C LEU A 176 19.79 0.16 -15.71
N LEU A 177 18.72 0.88 -15.43
CA LEU A 177 18.66 2.34 -15.56
C LEU A 177 19.07 3.09 -14.28
N ASP A 178 19.16 2.44 -13.12
CA ASP A 178 19.35 3.07 -11.80
C ASP A 178 18.36 4.22 -11.52
N GLU A 179 17.20 4.18 -12.11
CA GLU A 179 16.21 5.24 -12.03
C GLU A 179 14.80 4.68 -11.84
N MET A 180 13.98 5.38 -11.05
CA MET A 180 12.54 5.12 -10.95
C MET A 180 11.81 5.85 -12.06
N PRO A 181 10.79 5.23 -12.69
CA PRO A 181 9.93 5.98 -13.60
C PRO A 181 9.19 7.08 -12.85
N CYS A 182 8.99 8.20 -13.53
CA CYS A 182 8.21 9.31 -12.99
C CYS A 182 6.72 9.17 -13.31
N GLN A 183 6.38 8.47 -14.39
CA GLN A 183 5.00 8.23 -14.83
C GLN A 183 4.86 6.83 -15.41
N VAL A 184 3.67 6.25 -15.23
CA VAL A 184 3.29 4.99 -15.87
C VAL A 184 1.92 5.12 -16.54
N ILE A 185 1.75 4.36 -17.62
CA ILE A 185 0.47 4.14 -18.31
C ILE A 185 0.39 2.64 -18.57
N ALA A 186 -0.73 1.99 -18.19
CA ALA A 186 -0.95 0.59 -18.47
C ALA A 186 -2.36 0.37 -19.04
N GLN A 187 -2.43 -0.37 -20.14
CA GLN A 187 -3.66 -0.80 -20.76
C GLN A 187 -3.65 -2.31 -20.91
N GLY A 188 -4.82 -2.93 -20.88
CA GLY A 188 -4.93 -4.38 -20.99
C GLY A 188 -6.29 -4.85 -21.47
N GLY A 189 -6.40 -6.15 -21.66
CA GLY A 189 -7.63 -6.81 -22.07
C GLY A 189 -7.89 -8.08 -21.26
N ASN A 190 -9.17 -8.31 -20.98
CA ASN A 190 -9.70 -9.46 -20.26
C ASN A 190 -10.47 -10.33 -21.26
N TYR A 191 -9.86 -11.38 -21.76
CA TYR A 191 -10.42 -12.20 -22.85
C TYR A 191 -10.90 -13.57 -22.37
N LEU A 192 -10.29 -14.13 -21.33
CA LEU A 192 -10.62 -15.45 -20.80
C LEU A 192 -11.54 -15.36 -19.58
N ASN A 193 -11.33 -14.35 -18.74
CA ASN A 193 -12.12 -14.09 -17.55
C ASN A 193 -12.39 -12.58 -17.45
N GLN A 194 -13.63 -12.19 -17.15
CA GLN A 194 -14.03 -10.77 -17.10
C GLN A 194 -13.25 -9.94 -16.10
N ASP A 195 -12.77 -10.57 -15.02
CA ASP A 195 -12.11 -9.88 -13.90
C ASP A 195 -10.58 -9.98 -13.93
N ILE A 196 -10.00 -10.79 -14.83
CA ILE A 196 -8.57 -11.08 -14.86
C ILE A 196 -7.99 -10.64 -16.22
N THR A 197 -7.05 -9.70 -16.16
CA THR A 197 -6.38 -9.21 -17.37
C THR A 197 -5.37 -10.22 -17.90
N ASP A 198 -5.53 -10.61 -19.16
CA ASP A 198 -4.72 -11.63 -19.86
C ASP A 198 -3.56 -11.04 -20.64
N VAL A 199 -3.68 -9.78 -21.01
CA VAL A 199 -2.73 -9.04 -21.85
C VAL A 199 -2.56 -7.64 -21.28
N THR A 200 -1.32 -7.19 -21.05
CA THR A 200 -1.06 -5.79 -20.68
C THR A 200 0.09 -5.19 -21.47
N MET A 201 -0.10 -3.94 -21.84
CA MET A 201 0.92 -3.06 -22.40
C MET A 201 1.14 -1.90 -21.43
N THR A 202 2.35 -1.77 -20.94
CA THR A 202 2.72 -0.78 -19.94
C THR A 202 3.77 0.16 -20.52
N MET A 203 3.60 1.47 -20.36
CA MET A 203 4.59 2.49 -20.69
C MET A 203 5.13 3.13 -19.43
N LEU A 204 6.45 3.29 -19.37
CA LEU A 204 7.20 3.90 -18.29
C LEU A 204 7.91 5.15 -18.82
N SER A 205 7.79 6.27 -18.12
CA SER A 205 8.53 7.50 -18.44
C SER A 205 9.50 7.81 -17.32
N PHE A 206 10.74 8.11 -17.67
CA PHE A 206 11.82 8.43 -16.72
C PHE A 206 12.21 9.91 -16.81
N LYS A 207 12.71 10.50 -15.71
CA LYS A 207 13.15 11.91 -15.68
C LYS A 207 14.32 12.18 -16.62
N SER A 208 15.20 11.19 -16.83
CA SER A 208 16.29 11.22 -17.80
C SER A 208 15.83 11.42 -19.24
N GLY A 209 14.52 11.28 -19.51
CA GLY A 209 13.91 11.28 -20.83
C GLY A 209 13.80 9.88 -21.46
N VAL A 210 14.36 8.85 -20.82
CA VAL A 210 14.22 7.46 -21.26
C VAL A 210 12.74 7.07 -21.25
N LYS A 211 12.33 6.31 -22.27
CA LYS A 211 11.02 5.66 -22.33
C LYS A 211 11.19 4.15 -22.18
N GLY A 212 10.33 3.54 -21.38
CA GLY A 212 10.25 2.09 -21.26
C GLY A 212 8.88 1.58 -21.67
N HIS A 213 8.80 0.36 -22.23
CA HIS A 213 7.54 -0.35 -22.29
C HIS A 213 7.72 -1.82 -21.94
N ILE A 214 6.67 -2.39 -21.36
CA ILE A 214 6.60 -3.79 -20.98
C ILE A 214 5.33 -4.37 -21.61
N PHE A 215 5.49 -5.40 -22.43
CA PHE A 215 4.38 -6.15 -23.00
C PHE A 215 4.37 -7.55 -22.41
N VAL A 216 3.30 -7.89 -21.68
CA VAL A 216 3.13 -9.22 -21.09
C VAL A 216 1.80 -9.82 -21.47
N SER A 217 1.82 -11.10 -21.84
CA SER A 217 0.63 -11.85 -22.22
C SER A 217 0.84 -13.34 -22.01
N TRP A 218 -0.20 -14.06 -21.58
CA TRP A 218 -0.25 -15.51 -21.70
C TRP A 218 -1.11 -16.00 -22.88
N LEU A 219 -1.56 -15.07 -23.74
CA LEU A 219 -2.28 -15.35 -24.97
C LEU A 219 -1.43 -14.97 -26.19
N HIS A 220 -0.30 -15.67 -26.38
CA HIS A 220 0.61 -15.42 -27.49
C HIS A 220 1.09 -16.74 -28.08
N PRO A 221 1.12 -16.90 -29.43
CA PRO A 221 1.45 -18.17 -30.09
C PRO A 221 2.90 -18.62 -29.79
N ASP A 222 3.83 -17.67 -29.74
CA ASP A 222 5.24 -17.94 -29.51
C ASP A 222 5.69 -17.53 -28.13
N LYS A 223 6.70 -18.23 -27.59
CA LYS A 223 7.36 -17.82 -26.35
C LYS A 223 8.38 -16.73 -26.66
N GLU A 224 8.15 -15.54 -26.13
CA GLU A 224 9.13 -14.44 -26.14
C GLU A 224 9.55 -14.07 -24.73
N GLN A 225 10.87 -13.91 -24.52
CA GLN A 225 11.46 -13.39 -23.30
C GLN A 225 12.63 -12.48 -23.71
N LYS A 226 12.27 -11.28 -24.18
CA LYS A 226 13.21 -10.33 -24.78
C LYS A 226 13.26 -9.03 -24.01
N LEU A 227 14.46 -8.48 -23.87
CA LEU A 227 14.69 -7.14 -23.39
C LEU A 227 15.64 -6.44 -24.35
N ILE A 228 15.24 -5.25 -24.84
CA ILE A 228 16.00 -4.48 -25.81
C ILE A 228 16.30 -3.10 -25.23
N ILE A 229 17.54 -2.66 -25.38
CA ILE A 229 18.00 -1.33 -25.00
C ILE A 229 18.52 -0.62 -26.24
N VAL A 230 17.99 0.56 -26.49
CA VAL A 230 18.39 1.41 -27.61
C VAL A 230 19.13 2.62 -27.09
N GLY A 231 20.43 2.63 -27.33
CA GLY A 231 21.30 3.79 -27.10
C GLY A 231 21.49 4.59 -28.39
N ASP A 232 22.13 5.76 -28.26
CA ASP A 232 22.46 6.62 -29.40
C ASP A 232 23.68 6.13 -30.20
N LYS A 233 24.55 5.30 -29.57
CA LYS A 233 25.71 4.71 -30.22
C LYS A 233 25.43 3.28 -30.69
N LYS A 234 24.94 2.42 -29.86
CA LYS A 234 24.66 1.00 -30.14
C LYS A 234 23.35 0.56 -29.48
N MET A 235 22.89 -0.64 -29.85
CA MET A 235 21.70 -1.26 -29.29
C MET A 235 22.07 -2.62 -28.70
N ALA A 236 21.38 -3.04 -27.64
CA ALA A 236 21.54 -4.35 -27.04
C ALA A 236 20.23 -5.12 -27.13
N LEU A 237 20.32 -6.42 -27.44
CA LEU A 237 19.24 -7.38 -27.41
C LEU A 237 19.62 -8.51 -26.43
N PHE A 238 18.80 -8.72 -25.43
CA PHE A 238 18.78 -9.93 -24.61
C PHE A 238 17.56 -10.75 -24.97
N ASP A 239 17.77 -12.02 -25.37
CA ASP A 239 16.72 -12.99 -25.67
C ASP A 239 16.98 -14.28 -24.88
N ASP A 240 16.20 -14.50 -23.82
CA ASP A 240 16.37 -15.65 -22.93
C ASP A 240 15.84 -16.96 -23.51
N THR A 241 15.16 -16.90 -24.65
CA THR A 241 14.67 -18.11 -25.37
C THR A 241 15.76 -18.79 -26.18
N LEU A 242 16.86 -18.10 -26.45
CA LEU A 242 17.97 -18.63 -27.24
C LEU A 242 18.86 -19.54 -26.39
N ALA A 243 19.32 -20.65 -26.97
CA ALA A 243 20.29 -21.54 -26.33
C ALA A 243 21.70 -20.93 -26.29
N GLN A 244 22.06 -20.16 -27.31
CA GLN A 244 23.37 -19.49 -27.46
C GLN A 244 23.16 -18.06 -27.98
N GLY A 245 24.09 -17.16 -27.68
CA GLY A 245 24.02 -15.78 -28.14
C GLY A 245 22.84 -15.02 -27.54
N LYS A 246 22.48 -15.33 -26.28
CA LYS A 246 21.38 -14.68 -25.58
C LYS A 246 21.55 -13.15 -25.49
N LEU A 247 22.77 -12.64 -25.38
CA LEU A 247 23.08 -11.22 -25.35
C LEU A 247 23.85 -10.82 -26.62
N GLN A 248 23.29 -9.84 -27.32
CA GLN A 248 23.80 -9.34 -28.59
C GLN A 248 23.94 -7.83 -28.52
N ILE A 249 25.10 -7.32 -29.00
CA ILE A 249 25.31 -5.88 -29.21
C ILE A 249 25.29 -5.61 -30.70
N HIS A 250 24.38 -4.75 -31.11
CA HIS A 250 24.22 -4.31 -32.49
C HIS A 250 24.88 -2.96 -32.66
N ASP A 251 25.92 -2.87 -33.51
CA ASP A 251 26.50 -1.60 -33.94
C ASP A 251 25.59 -0.98 -35.00
N LYS A 252 24.43 -0.58 -34.56
CA LYS A 252 23.39 0.09 -35.35
C LYS A 252 23.06 1.42 -34.70
N GLY A 253 22.86 2.44 -35.51
CA GLY A 253 22.53 3.78 -35.06
C GLY A 253 22.23 4.69 -36.24
N VAL A 254 22.16 6.00 -35.98
CA VAL A 254 21.97 7.02 -37.00
C VAL A 254 23.08 8.04 -36.83
N ASP A 255 23.88 8.20 -37.88
CA ASP A 255 24.93 9.23 -37.96
C ASP A 255 24.37 10.43 -38.71
N TRP A 256 24.72 11.64 -38.26
CA TRP A 256 24.29 12.86 -38.92
C TRP A 256 25.42 13.37 -39.82
N ILE A 257 25.32 13.15 -41.14
CA ILE A 257 26.27 13.59 -42.13
C ILE A 257 25.68 14.76 -42.92
N ASN A 258 26.28 15.91 -42.86
CA ASN A 258 25.78 17.15 -43.49
C ASN A 258 24.30 17.46 -43.11
N ARG A 259 23.94 17.26 -41.83
CA ARG A 259 22.57 17.41 -41.31
C ARG A 259 21.56 16.42 -41.90
N GLN A 260 21.99 15.38 -42.58
CA GLN A 260 21.15 14.29 -43.07
C GLN A 260 21.31 13.06 -42.17
N PRO A 261 20.21 12.38 -41.75
CA PRO A 261 20.30 11.16 -40.96
C PRO A 261 20.70 9.98 -41.85
N VAL A 262 21.84 9.35 -41.54
CA VAL A 262 22.35 8.19 -42.27
C VAL A 262 22.36 6.97 -41.36
N PRO A 263 21.61 5.89 -41.67
CA PRO A 263 21.62 4.67 -40.87
C PRO A 263 22.99 3.99 -40.90
N ARG A 264 23.55 3.73 -39.71
CA ARG A 264 24.74 2.89 -39.53
C ARG A 264 24.31 1.44 -39.27
N LYS A 265 24.92 0.45 -39.94
CA LYS A 265 24.62 -0.97 -39.83
C LYS A 265 25.92 -1.80 -39.93
N ASN A 266 26.78 -1.71 -38.90
CA ASN A 266 28.13 -2.29 -38.95
C ASN A 266 28.24 -3.74 -38.51
N GLY A 267 27.20 -4.31 -37.87
CA GLY A 267 27.19 -5.73 -37.53
C GLY A 267 26.64 -6.03 -36.12
N ILE A 268 26.78 -7.29 -35.72
CA ILE A 268 26.29 -7.83 -34.46
C ILE A 268 27.45 -8.53 -33.75
N THR A 269 27.67 -8.21 -32.48
CA THR A 269 28.61 -8.92 -31.60
C THR A 269 27.83 -9.76 -30.61
N LEU A 270 28.09 -11.06 -30.58
CA LEU A 270 27.57 -11.94 -29.55
C LEU A 270 28.43 -11.78 -28.28
N VAL A 271 27.80 -11.48 -27.16
CA VAL A 271 28.51 -11.32 -25.89
C VAL A 271 28.61 -12.66 -25.18
N PRO A 272 29.81 -13.14 -24.87
CA PRO A 272 29.98 -14.35 -24.08
C PRO A 272 29.36 -14.20 -22.68
N LEU A 273 28.67 -15.23 -22.21
CA LEU A 273 28.04 -15.26 -20.90
C LEU A 273 28.51 -16.50 -20.13
N ASP A 274 28.59 -16.39 -18.82
CA ASP A 274 28.80 -17.52 -17.95
C ASP A 274 27.58 -18.46 -17.97
N ASN A 275 27.82 -19.75 -17.87
CA ASN A 275 26.75 -20.76 -17.85
C ASN A 275 26.17 -20.96 -16.43
N SER A 276 26.16 -19.94 -15.58
CA SER A 276 25.57 -20.03 -14.25
C SER A 276 24.03 -20.05 -14.32
N GLU A 277 23.40 -20.90 -13.51
CA GLU A 277 21.95 -20.90 -13.35
C GLU A 277 21.53 -19.68 -12.51
N PRO A 278 20.65 -18.79 -13.03
CA PRO A 278 20.26 -17.57 -12.32
C PRO A 278 19.66 -17.85 -10.93
N LEU A 279 18.85 -18.90 -10.78
CA LEU A 279 18.24 -19.26 -9.48
C LEU A 279 19.29 -19.73 -8.48
N LYS A 280 20.30 -20.48 -8.94
CA LYS A 280 21.41 -20.90 -8.09
C LYS A 280 22.22 -19.69 -7.62
N ALA A 281 22.57 -18.79 -8.54
CA ALA A 281 23.26 -17.54 -8.22
C ALA A 281 22.49 -16.66 -7.23
N GLU A 282 21.16 -16.65 -7.34
CA GLU A 282 20.27 -15.94 -6.41
C GLU A 282 20.33 -16.58 -5.01
N CYS A 283 20.22 -17.90 -4.89
CA CYS A 283 20.33 -18.62 -3.63
C CYS A 283 21.72 -18.44 -2.98
N GLU A 284 22.80 -18.53 -3.77
CA GLU A 284 24.18 -18.31 -3.31
C GLU A 284 24.36 -16.87 -2.79
N HIS A 285 23.77 -15.88 -3.49
CA HIS A 285 23.82 -14.48 -3.07
C HIS A 285 23.10 -14.24 -1.75
N PHE A 286 21.95 -14.90 -1.52
CA PHE A 286 21.28 -14.85 -0.22
C PHE A 286 22.15 -15.38 0.91
N LEU A 287 22.75 -16.55 0.73
CA LEU A 287 23.67 -17.14 1.71
C LEU A 287 24.89 -16.24 1.96
N HIS A 288 25.47 -15.70 0.90
CA HIS A 288 26.59 -14.76 1.00
C HIS A 288 26.19 -13.51 1.79
N SER A 289 25.02 -12.93 1.51
CA SER A 289 24.54 -11.73 2.21
C SER A 289 24.34 -11.95 3.71
N ILE A 290 23.94 -13.16 4.12
CA ILE A 290 23.83 -13.54 5.53
C ILE A 290 25.20 -13.69 6.17
N THR A 291 26.15 -14.34 5.48
CA THR A 291 27.47 -14.66 6.04
C THR A 291 28.44 -13.50 6.07
N SER A 292 28.38 -12.62 5.07
CA SER A 292 29.21 -11.41 4.94
C SER A 292 28.58 -10.14 5.53
N ASP A 293 27.39 -10.27 6.10
CA ASP A 293 26.56 -9.14 6.58
C ASP A 293 26.29 -8.04 5.53
N SER A 294 26.36 -8.40 4.24
CA SER A 294 26.12 -7.46 3.15
C SER A 294 24.62 -7.30 2.83
N THR A 295 24.27 -6.17 2.24
CA THR A 295 22.88 -5.93 1.77
C THR A 295 22.63 -6.74 0.49
N PRO A 296 21.53 -7.54 0.43
CA PRO A 296 21.16 -8.24 -0.79
C PRO A 296 20.91 -7.29 -1.96
N LYS A 297 21.26 -7.69 -3.18
CA LYS A 297 21.00 -6.92 -4.40
C LYS A 297 19.48 -6.68 -4.62
N SER A 298 18.66 -7.68 -4.32
CA SER A 298 17.20 -7.60 -4.33
C SER A 298 16.65 -7.49 -2.90
N ASP A 299 17.10 -6.48 -2.14
CA ASP A 299 16.68 -6.22 -0.76
C ASP A 299 15.24 -5.71 -0.65
N GLY A 300 14.79 -5.46 0.58
CA GLY A 300 13.46 -4.91 0.84
C GLY A 300 13.19 -3.59 0.11
N ASN A 301 14.17 -2.70 -0.02
CA ASN A 301 14.04 -1.44 -0.75
C ASN A 301 13.86 -1.67 -2.26
N ASN A 302 14.58 -2.63 -2.84
CA ASN A 302 14.35 -3.05 -4.23
C ASN A 302 12.93 -3.60 -4.42
N GLY A 303 12.47 -4.45 -3.50
CA GLY A 303 11.09 -4.95 -3.52
C GLY A 303 10.03 -3.85 -3.46
N ILE A 304 10.22 -2.85 -2.59
CA ILE A 304 9.34 -1.68 -2.48
C ILE A 304 9.29 -0.90 -3.80
N LYS A 305 10.44 -0.66 -4.44
CA LYS A 305 10.51 0.07 -5.72
C LYS A 305 9.72 -0.67 -6.82
N VAL A 306 9.93 -1.97 -6.95
CA VAL A 306 9.20 -2.81 -7.94
C VAL A 306 7.70 -2.77 -7.65
N LEU A 307 7.32 -2.93 -6.39
CA LEU A 307 5.91 -2.94 -5.99
C LEU A 307 5.23 -1.57 -6.21
N LYS A 308 5.92 -0.45 -5.99
CA LYS A 308 5.40 0.90 -6.31
C LYS A 308 5.08 1.05 -7.79
N VAL A 309 5.97 0.60 -8.68
CA VAL A 309 5.71 0.63 -10.12
C VAL A 309 4.57 -0.30 -10.50
N LEU A 310 4.54 -1.52 -9.95
CA LEU A 310 3.50 -2.52 -10.23
C LEU A 310 2.11 -2.04 -9.80
N ASN A 311 1.99 -1.46 -8.60
CA ASN A 311 0.72 -0.87 -8.12
C ASN A 311 0.28 0.30 -9.00
N ALA A 312 1.19 1.20 -9.38
CA ALA A 312 0.87 2.31 -10.29
C ALA A 312 0.39 1.82 -11.67
N CYS A 313 0.97 0.73 -12.20
CA CYS A 313 0.49 0.08 -13.42
C CYS A 313 -0.92 -0.51 -13.22
N GLN A 314 -1.17 -1.17 -12.09
CA GLN A 314 -2.49 -1.70 -11.75
C GLN A 314 -3.54 -0.60 -11.61
N ASP A 315 -3.19 0.54 -11.03
CA ASP A 315 -4.08 1.69 -10.89
C ASP A 315 -4.38 2.33 -12.25
N SER A 316 -3.38 2.41 -13.14
CA SER A 316 -3.57 2.86 -14.52
C SER A 316 -4.52 1.93 -15.28
N LEU A 317 -4.37 0.60 -15.15
CA LEU A 317 -5.29 -0.39 -15.74
C LEU A 317 -6.73 -0.18 -15.27
N LYS A 318 -6.95 -0.02 -13.96
CA LYS A 318 -8.27 0.25 -13.37
C LYS A 318 -8.88 1.56 -13.86
N GLN A 319 -8.05 2.53 -14.23
CA GLN A 319 -8.43 3.84 -14.75
C GLN A 319 -8.38 3.88 -16.29
N HIS A 320 -8.52 2.72 -16.95
CA HIS A 320 -8.57 2.59 -18.41
C HIS A 320 -7.39 3.22 -19.17
N GLY A 321 -6.19 3.16 -18.57
CA GLY A 321 -4.97 3.68 -19.18
C GLY A 321 -4.67 5.15 -18.83
N ALA A 322 -5.27 5.69 -17.76
CA ALA A 322 -4.88 7.00 -17.27
C ALA A 322 -3.42 7.03 -16.80
N THR A 323 -2.75 8.16 -17.00
CA THR A 323 -1.38 8.35 -16.53
C THR A 323 -1.35 8.41 -15.01
N VAL A 324 -0.46 7.62 -14.38
CA VAL A 324 -0.19 7.65 -12.94
C VAL A 324 1.21 8.22 -12.72
N ASP A 325 1.30 9.30 -11.92
CA ASP A 325 2.57 9.94 -11.55
C ASP A 325 3.19 9.26 -10.33
N LEU A 326 4.46 8.86 -10.44
CA LEU A 326 5.24 8.28 -9.34
C LEU A 326 6.09 9.30 -8.57
N ASN A 327 6.32 10.51 -9.13
CA ASN A 327 7.11 11.58 -8.50
C ASN A 327 6.27 12.75 -7.96
N GLY A 328 5.03 12.83 -8.34
CA GLY A 328 4.08 13.74 -7.73
C GLY A 328 3.40 13.04 -6.57
N SER A 329 3.04 13.76 -5.56
CA SER A 329 2.12 13.42 -4.48
C SER A 329 0.70 12.99 -4.96
N ASN A 330 0.65 12.21 -6.03
CA ASN A 330 -0.44 11.31 -6.37
C ASN A 330 0.02 9.90 -6.05
N HIS A 331 0.20 9.62 -4.75
CA HIS A 331 -0.18 8.30 -4.26
C HIS A 331 -1.56 7.99 -4.86
N SER A 332 -1.82 6.78 -5.35
CA SER A 332 -3.16 6.20 -5.26
C SER A 332 -3.74 6.81 -4.00
N LYS A 333 -4.82 7.61 -4.10
CA LYS A 333 -5.33 8.35 -2.92
C LYS A 333 -5.27 7.36 -1.79
N PRO A 334 -4.52 7.58 -0.71
CA PRO A 334 -4.35 6.61 0.37
C PRO A 334 -5.70 6.25 0.98
N PHE A 335 -6.75 6.84 0.45
CA PHE A 335 -8.15 6.67 0.80
C PHE A 335 -9.03 6.44 -0.45
N PHE A 336 -10.08 5.67 -0.30
CA PHE A 336 -11.10 5.50 -1.32
C PHE A 336 -12.00 6.75 -1.39
N LEU A 337 -12.16 7.31 -2.57
CA LEU A 337 -13.10 8.40 -2.84
C LEU A 337 -14.06 7.97 -3.94
N HIS A 338 -15.34 7.85 -3.61
CA HIS A 338 -16.37 7.58 -4.62
C HIS A 338 -16.44 8.74 -5.62
N GLU A 339 -16.70 8.45 -6.89
CA GLU A 339 -16.71 9.46 -7.99
C GLU A 339 -17.66 10.64 -7.77
N THR A 340 -18.77 10.42 -7.05
CA THR A 340 -19.76 11.46 -6.72
C THR A 340 -19.43 12.21 -5.44
N ALA A 341 -18.40 11.85 -4.70
CA ALA A 341 -17.99 12.52 -3.47
C ALA A 341 -17.02 13.66 -3.77
N ILE A 342 -17.07 14.72 -2.99
CA ILE A 342 -16.23 15.91 -3.14
C ILE A 342 -15.32 16.04 -1.92
N VAL A 343 -14.04 16.19 -2.15
CA VAL A 343 -13.04 16.54 -1.13
C VAL A 343 -12.35 17.81 -1.60
N ASP A 344 -12.54 18.89 -0.85
CA ASP A 344 -11.97 20.19 -1.19
C ASP A 344 -10.43 20.20 -1.02
N LYS A 345 -9.77 21.12 -1.73
CA LYS A 345 -8.33 21.32 -1.61
C LYS A 345 -7.98 21.70 -0.19
N SER A 346 -6.96 21.42 0.44
CA SER A 346 -6.59 21.66 1.84
C SER A 346 -7.15 20.67 2.87
N CYS A 347 -7.96 19.70 2.47
CA CYS A 347 -8.35 18.62 3.37
C CYS A 347 -7.21 17.61 3.53
N LEU A 348 -7.06 17.07 4.74
CA LEU A 348 -6.16 15.96 5.01
C LEU A 348 -7.01 14.71 5.24
N VAL A 349 -6.72 13.65 4.48
CA VAL A 349 -7.43 12.37 4.60
C VAL A 349 -6.40 11.27 4.74
N GLY A 350 -6.48 10.54 5.84
CA GLY A 350 -5.56 9.46 6.17
C GLY A 350 -5.79 8.18 5.36
N ASP A 351 -4.77 7.33 5.39
CA ASP A 351 -4.69 6.09 4.65
C ASP A 351 -5.81 5.10 5.02
N GLY A 352 -6.32 4.35 4.05
CA GLY A 352 -7.36 3.34 4.25
C GLY A 352 -8.77 3.90 4.51
N THR A 353 -8.93 5.24 4.58
CA THR A 353 -10.23 5.90 4.75
C THR A 353 -11.07 5.74 3.49
N ARG A 354 -12.39 5.59 3.64
CA ARG A 354 -13.35 5.44 2.54
C ARG A 354 -14.40 6.53 2.62
N ILE A 355 -14.59 7.29 1.52
CA ILE A 355 -15.59 8.35 1.39
C ILE A 355 -16.58 7.94 0.31
N TRP A 356 -17.84 7.73 0.71
CA TRP A 356 -18.87 7.17 -0.14
C TRP A 356 -19.69 8.24 -0.88
N HIS A 357 -20.70 7.81 -1.64
CA HIS A 357 -21.52 8.59 -2.56
C HIS A 357 -22.02 9.90 -1.96
N PHE A 358 -21.96 10.99 -2.76
CA PHE A 358 -22.54 12.30 -2.48
C PHE A 358 -22.06 12.96 -1.18
N SER A 359 -20.95 12.50 -0.61
CA SER A 359 -20.37 13.11 0.59
C SER A 359 -19.50 14.31 0.22
N HIS A 360 -19.47 15.33 1.07
CA HIS A 360 -18.67 16.53 0.87
C HIS A 360 -17.78 16.80 2.08
N VAL A 361 -16.48 16.80 1.86
CA VAL A 361 -15.46 17.16 2.84
C VAL A 361 -14.96 18.57 2.52
N MET A 362 -15.33 19.52 3.37
CA MET A 362 -15.09 20.95 3.16
C MET A 362 -13.67 21.37 3.60
N PRO A 363 -13.18 22.57 3.16
CA PRO A 363 -11.80 23.01 3.34
C PRO A 363 -11.30 22.93 4.79
N GLY A 364 -10.05 22.49 4.99
CA GLY A 364 -9.41 22.43 6.30
C GLY A 364 -9.78 21.22 7.16
N ALA A 365 -10.76 20.40 6.73
CA ALA A 365 -11.15 19.21 7.46
C ALA A 365 -10.00 18.19 7.48
N GLN A 366 -9.80 17.53 8.64
CA GLN A 366 -8.76 16.54 8.89
C GLN A 366 -9.41 15.21 9.27
N ILE A 367 -9.13 14.16 8.53
CA ILE A 367 -9.67 12.81 8.75
C ILE A 367 -8.49 11.87 8.92
N GLY A 368 -8.49 11.09 9.99
CA GLY A 368 -7.47 10.08 10.29
C GLY A 368 -7.52 8.87 9.36
N ASN A 369 -6.77 7.84 9.72
CA ASN A 369 -6.63 6.61 8.95
C ASN A 369 -7.82 5.64 9.18
N ASN A 370 -8.09 4.78 8.19
CA ASN A 370 -9.07 3.68 8.26
C ASN A 370 -10.50 4.11 8.64
N CYS A 371 -10.88 5.37 8.35
CA CYS A 371 -12.23 5.87 8.58
C CYS A 371 -13.20 5.40 7.49
N ASN A 372 -14.49 5.35 7.84
CA ASN A 372 -15.56 5.08 6.88
C ASN A 372 -16.59 6.21 6.93
N ILE A 373 -16.60 7.06 5.91
CA ILE A 373 -17.50 8.19 5.75
C ILE A 373 -18.62 7.77 4.82
N GLY A 374 -19.78 7.51 5.39
CA GLY A 374 -20.96 6.97 4.71
C GLY A 374 -21.51 7.89 3.64
N GLN A 375 -22.57 7.45 2.97
CA GLN A 375 -23.23 8.21 1.91
C GLN A 375 -23.90 9.48 2.44
N ASN A 376 -23.82 10.57 1.64
CA ASN A 376 -24.47 11.85 1.95
C ASN A 376 -24.04 12.44 3.30
N VAL A 377 -22.75 12.32 3.62
CA VAL A 377 -22.14 12.92 4.83
C VAL A 377 -21.54 14.27 4.46
N VAL A 378 -21.76 15.27 5.29
CA VAL A 378 -21.14 16.59 5.15
C VAL A 378 -20.19 16.82 6.32
N LEU A 379 -18.92 17.05 6.01
CA LEU A 379 -17.90 17.47 6.98
C LEU A 379 -17.60 18.94 6.77
N SER A 380 -18.01 19.79 7.70
CA SER A 380 -17.82 21.25 7.64
C SER A 380 -16.33 21.64 7.75
N PRO A 381 -15.98 22.89 7.43
CA PRO A 381 -14.59 23.35 7.54
C PRO A 381 -13.96 23.09 8.92
N ASP A 382 -12.66 22.76 8.90
CA ASP A 382 -11.80 22.58 10.08
C ASP A 382 -12.25 21.50 11.08
N VAL A 383 -13.15 20.59 10.69
CA VAL A 383 -13.53 19.42 11.50
C VAL A 383 -12.33 18.49 11.67
N LYS A 384 -12.17 17.94 12.87
CA LYS A 384 -11.10 16.98 13.20
C LYS A 384 -11.69 15.62 13.52
N ILE A 385 -11.26 14.61 12.79
CA ILE A 385 -11.73 13.22 12.91
C ILE A 385 -10.50 12.33 13.11
N GLY A 386 -10.47 11.56 14.19
CA GLY A 386 -9.42 10.61 14.54
C GLY A 386 -9.40 9.39 13.61
N ASN A 387 -8.67 8.35 14.03
CA ASN A 387 -8.51 7.12 13.27
C ASN A 387 -9.67 6.15 13.50
N ASN A 388 -9.94 5.27 12.52
CA ASN A 388 -10.95 4.20 12.59
C ASN A 388 -12.37 4.70 12.95
N VAL A 389 -12.69 5.96 12.64
CA VAL A 389 -14.01 6.55 12.86
C VAL A 389 -14.98 6.07 11.80
N LYS A 390 -16.19 5.70 12.21
CA LYS A 390 -17.28 5.31 11.30
C LYS A 390 -18.42 6.28 11.40
N ILE A 391 -18.63 7.08 10.36
CA ILE A 391 -19.77 7.97 10.21
C ILE A 391 -20.73 7.33 9.21
N GLN A 392 -21.93 7.02 9.67
CA GLN A 392 -22.95 6.41 8.85
C GLN A 392 -23.67 7.43 7.95
N ASN A 393 -24.58 6.97 7.10
CA ASN A 393 -25.23 7.79 6.09
C ASN A 393 -26.03 8.97 6.69
N ASN A 394 -26.11 10.08 5.93
CA ASN A 394 -26.93 11.27 6.24
C ASN A 394 -26.53 11.99 7.54
N VAL A 395 -25.24 12.06 7.84
CA VAL A 395 -24.73 12.77 9.02
C VAL A 395 -24.02 14.05 8.57
N SER A 396 -24.33 15.17 9.23
CA SER A 396 -23.59 16.43 9.09
C SER A 396 -22.74 16.68 10.34
N VAL A 397 -21.42 16.78 10.16
CA VAL A 397 -20.47 17.11 11.21
C VAL A 397 -20.08 18.58 11.04
N TYR A 398 -20.56 19.44 11.92
CA TYR A 398 -20.35 20.88 11.83
C TYR A 398 -18.98 21.33 12.35
N SER A 399 -18.54 22.52 11.93
CA SER A 399 -17.33 23.17 12.46
C SER A 399 -17.36 23.24 14.00
N GLY A 400 -16.22 22.93 14.64
CA GLY A 400 -16.12 22.84 16.10
C GLY A 400 -16.41 21.46 16.69
N VAL A 401 -16.82 20.49 15.86
CA VAL A 401 -16.93 19.09 16.32
C VAL A 401 -15.58 18.38 16.16
N VAL A 402 -15.16 17.70 17.22
CA VAL A 402 -13.98 16.84 17.24
C VAL A 402 -14.42 15.42 17.57
N LEU A 403 -14.08 14.45 16.70
CA LEU A 403 -14.28 13.03 16.94
C LEU A 403 -12.91 12.38 17.18
N GLU A 404 -12.69 11.81 18.36
CA GLU A 404 -11.47 11.04 18.65
C GLU A 404 -11.50 9.66 17.93
N ASP A 405 -10.44 8.85 18.12
CA ASP A 405 -10.33 7.53 17.52
C ASP A 405 -11.50 6.59 17.89
N ASP A 406 -11.81 5.64 17.00
CA ASP A 406 -12.78 4.57 17.22
C ASP A 406 -14.22 5.04 17.47
N VAL A 407 -14.57 6.30 17.19
CA VAL A 407 -15.94 6.82 17.34
C VAL A 407 -16.86 6.25 16.27
N PHE A 408 -18.07 5.88 16.68
CA PHE A 408 -19.16 5.48 15.78
C PHE A 408 -20.30 6.50 15.81
N CYS A 409 -20.63 7.07 14.65
CA CYS A 409 -21.81 7.93 14.44
C CYS A 409 -22.86 7.16 13.66
N GLY A 410 -23.99 6.86 14.27
CA GLY A 410 -25.12 6.14 13.68
C GLY A 410 -25.82 6.93 12.56
N PRO A 411 -26.59 6.24 11.69
CA PRO A 411 -27.24 6.90 10.57
C PRO A 411 -28.20 7.99 11.00
N SER A 412 -28.17 9.11 10.28
CA SER A 412 -29.06 10.26 10.51
C SER A 412 -29.00 10.87 11.92
N MET A 413 -27.89 10.63 12.66
CA MET A 413 -27.67 11.36 13.91
C MET A 413 -27.34 12.84 13.59
N VAL A 414 -27.61 13.73 14.53
CA VAL A 414 -27.51 15.17 14.33
C VAL A 414 -26.57 15.81 15.36
N PHE A 415 -25.58 16.58 14.89
CA PHE A 415 -24.88 17.57 15.69
C PHE A 415 -25.56 18.93 15.49
N THR A 416 -25.66 19.77 16.54
CA THR A 416 -25.95 21.19 16.39
C THR A 416 -24.66 22.00 16.56
N ASN A 417 -24.66 23.27 16.18
CA ASN A 417 -23.48 24.16 16.31
C ASN A 417 -23.78 25.47 17.05
N VAL A 418 -25.07 25.80 17.24
CA VAL A 418 -25.54 26.98 17.98
C VAL A 418 -26.80 26.61 18.77
N ILE A 419 -26.96 27.19 19.97
CA ILE A 419 -28.06 26.82 20.89
C ILE A 419 -29.40 27.44 20.45
N ASN A 420 -29.37 28.67 19.99
CA ASN A 420 -30.58 29.48 19.72
C ASN A 420 -30.58 30.11 18.33
N PRO A 421 -30.63 29.30 17.23
CA PRO A 421 -30.58 29.83 15.88
C PRO A 421 -31.77 30.70 15.53
N ARG A 422 -31.54 31.77 14.76
CA ARG A 422 -32.56 32.61 14.15
C ARG A 422 -32.08 33.01 12.74
N SER A 423 -32.90 32.86 11.73
CA SER A 423 -32.50 33.12 10.34
C SER A 423 -32.08 34.56 10.07
N HIS A 424 -32.73 35.52 10.71
CA HIS A 424 -32.45 36.95 10.58
C HIS A 424 -31.37 37.50 11.53
N ILE A 425 -30.78 36.64 12.39
CA ILE A 425 -29.70 37.01 13.32
C ILE A 425 -28.50 36.13 13.02
N SER A 426 -27.42 36.76 12.56
CA SER A 426 -26.17 36.03 12.36
C SER A 426 -25.53 35.65 13.69
N ARG A 427 -25.35 34.33 13.93
CA ARG A 427 -24.71 33.78 15.14
C ARG A 427 -23.44 32.98 14.82
N LYS A 428 -22.78 33.33 13.71
CA LYS A 428 -21.56 32.62 13.28
C LYS A 428 -20.42 32.65 14.29
N ASN A 429 -20.40 33.65 15.16
CA ASN A 429 -19.40 33.81 16.21
C ASN A 429 -19.81 33.13 17.54
N GLU A 430 -20.97 32.47 17.60
CA GLU A 430 -21.52 31.82 18.79
C GLU A 430 -21.49 30.29 18.65
N PHE A 431 -20.75 29.74 17.68
CA PHE A 431 -20.59 28.30 17.51
C PHE A 431 -19.91 27.69 18.73
N GLN A 432 -20.47 26.59 19.25
CA GLN A 432 -19.93 25.87 20.39
C GLN A 432 -19.32 24.55 19.97
N ASN A 433 -18.17 24.22 20.56
CA ASN A 433 -17.45 22.99 20.26
C ASN A 433 -18.14 21.79 20.90
N THR A 434 -18.09 20.67 20.21
CA THR A 434 -18.53 19.36 20.72
C THR A 434 -17.37 18.39 20.62
N LEU A 435 -17.03 17.74 21.74
CA LEU A 435 -15.97 16.72 21.79
C LEU A 435 -16.58 15.35 21.98
N VAL A 436 -16.32 14.44 21.05
CA VAL A 436 -16.67 13.02 21.17
C VAL A 436 -15.39 12.23 21.40
N LYS A 437 -15.24 11.69 22.61
CA LYS A 437 -14.03 10.99 23.02
C LYS A 437 -13.97 9.57 22.49
N LYS A 438 -12.76 9.02 22.53
CA LYS A 438 -12.39 7.70 21.98
C LYS A 438 -13.42 6.61 22.28
N GLY A 439 -13.78 5.85 21.23
CA GLY A 439 -14.62 4.67 21.33
C GLY A 439 -16.09 4.94 21.62
N ALA A 440 -16.52 6.20 21.71
CA ALA A 440 -17.93 6.54 21.94
C ALA A 440 -18.82 6.12 20.77
N THR A 441 -20.01 5.66 21.07
CA THR A 441 -21.05 5.27 20.09
C THR A 441 -22.23 6.22 20.18
N ILE A 442 -22.61 6.81 19.06
CA ILE A 442 -23.77 7.69 18.94
C ILE A 442 -24.83 6.95 18.12
N GLY A 443 -25.97 6.65 18.72
CA GLY A 443 -27.04 5.87 18.09
C GLY A 443 -27.76 6.60 16.96
N ALA A 444 -28.46 5.86 16.11
CA ALA A 444 -29.20 6.39 14.98
C ALA A 444 -30.25 7.43 15.42
N ASN A 445 -30.45 8.48 14.60
CA ASN A 445 -31.43 9.57 14.86
C ASN A 445 -31.26 10.27 16.21
N SER A 446 -30.15 10.12 16.91
CA SER A 446 -29.90 10.89 18.13
C SER A 446 -29.46 12.32 17.82
N THR A 447 -29.64 13.24 18.76
CA THR A 447 -29.23 14.63 18.62
C THR A 447 -28.23 15.00 19.73
N ILE A 448 -27.09 15.52 19.34
CA ILE A 448 -26.08 16.05 20.26
C ILE A 448 -26.16 17.57 20.20
N VAL A 449 -26.61 18.19 21.27
CA VAL A 449 -26.62 19.65 21.42
C VAL A 449 -25.18 20.13 21.58
N CYS A 450 -24.80 21.18 20.87
CA CYS A 450 -23.45 21.73 20.90
C CYS A 450 -23.03 22.19 22.31
N GLY A 451 -21.72 22.26 22.54
CA GLY A 451 -21.14 22.63 23.84
C GLY A 451 -20.96 21.47 24.80
N ASN A 452 -21.32 20.25 24.42
CA ASN A 452 -21.25 19.07 25.29
C ASN A 452 -20.09 18.15 24.91
N THR A 453 -19.56 17.45 25.91
CA THR A 453 -18.55 16.39 25.78
C THR A 453 -19.21 15.02 25.93
N ILE A 454 -18.94 14.11 25.00
CA ILE A 454 -19.31 12.70 25.09
C ILE A 454 -18.08 11.92 25.56
N GLY A 455 -18.18 11.27 26.71
CA GLY A 455 -17.09 10.56 27.36
C GLY A 455 -16.59 9.34 26.61
N LYS A 456 -15.39 8.86 26.97
CA LYS A 456 -14.79 7.66 26.35
C LYS A 456 -15.73 6.46 26.50
N TYR A 457 -15.91 5.72 25.37
CA TYR A 457 -16.75 4.52 25.33
C TYR A 457 -18.20 4.73 25.82
N ALA A 458 -18.66 5.98 25.89
CA ALA A 458 -20.07 6.26 26.18
C ALA A 458 -20.97 5.74 25.04
N PHE A 459 -22.17 5.31 25.39
CA PHE A 459 -23.17 4.84 24.43
C PHE A 459 -24.42 5.71 24.48
N ILE A 460 -24.65 6.44 23.41
CA ILE A 460 -25.86 7.24 23.21
C ILE A 460 -26.88 6.37 22.49
N GLY A 461 -28.01 6.10 23.13
CA GLY A 461 -29.07 5.30 22.50
C GLY A 461 -29.72 5.99 21.32
N ALA A 462 -30.28 5.18 20.41
CA ALA A 462 -30.98 5.70 19.24
C ALA A 462 -32.13 6.66 19.64
N GLY A 463 -32.26 7.78 18.92
CA GLY A 463 -33.28 8.80 19.19
C GLY A 463 -33.06 9.64 20.45
N ALA A 464 -31.97 9.45 21.18
CA ALA A 464 -31.70 10.24 22.40
C ALA A 464 -31.30 11.68 22.08
N VAL A 465 -31.69 12.62 22.94
CA VAL A 465 -31.32 14.05 22.82
C VAL A 465 -30.37 14.43 23.97
N VAL A 466 -29.10 14.54 23.67
CA VAL A 466 -28.05 14.88 24.64
C VAL A 466 -27.97 16.40 24.80
N THR A 467 -28.23 16.87 26.02
CA THR A 467 -28.27 18.29 26.39
C THR A 467 -27.24 18.66 27.46
N LYS A 468 -26.43 17.70 27.92
CA LYS A 468 -25.38 17.86 28.96
C LYS A 468 -24.23 16.91 28.65
N ASP A 469 -23.09 17.12 29.27
CA ASP A 469 -21.95 16.21 29.22
C ASP A 469 -22.34 14.79 29.59
N VAL A 470 -21.75 13.83 28.91
CA VAL A 470 -21.96 12.39 29.17
C VAL A 470 -20.67 11.81 29.72
N PRO A 471 -20.72 11.17 30.91
CA PRO A 471 -19.55 10.54 31.52
C PRO A 471 -18.96 9.39 30.67
N ASN A 472 -17.70 9.03 30.95
CA ASN A 472 -17.09 7.86 30.35
C ASN A 472 -17.89 6.59 30.64
N HIS A 473 -18.04 5.72 29.65
CA HIS A 473 -18.76 4.45 29.76
C HIS A 473 -20.26 4.57 30.09
N ALA A 474 -20.85 5.76 30.11
CA ALA A 474 -22.27 5.93 30.41
C ALA A 474 -23.15 5.48 29.23
N LEU A 475 -24.18 4.72 29.55
CA LEU A 475 -25.30 4.44 28.65
C LEU A 475 -26.39 5.48 28.92
N VAL A 476 -26.68 6.32 27.92
CA VAL A 476 -27.72 7.36 28.02
C VAL A 476 -28.85 7.14 27.02
N LEU A 477 -30.07 7.32 27.47
CA LEU A 477 -31.29 7.10 26.68
C LEU A 477 -32.30 8.24 26.91
N GLY A 478 -33.17 8.46 25.93
CA GLY A 478 -34.35 9.31 26.04
C GLY A 478 -34.18 10.75 25.58
N ASN A 479 -35.24 11.55 25.71
CA ASN A 479 -35.31 12.97 25.38
C ASN A 479 -35.96 13.75 26.55
N PRO A 480 -35.18 14.55 27.30
CA PRO A 480 -33.73 14.66 27.25
C PRO A 480 -33.04 13.38 27.73
N ALA A 481 -31.82 13.14 27.20
CA ALA A 481 -31.04 11.95 27.56
C ALA A 481 -30.71 11.88 29.05
N ARG A 482 -30.82 10.68 29.65
CA ARG A 482 -30.49 10.38 31.05
C ARG A 482 -29.63 9.13 31.12
N ILE A 483 -28.77 9.05 32.11
CA ILE A 483 -27.96 7.85 32.39
C ILE A 483 -28.92 6.71 32.75
N SER A 484 -28.84 5.63 31.99
CA SER A 484 -29.61 4.40 32.17
C SER A 484 -28.76 3.22 32.64
N GLY A 485 -27.45 3.42 32.71
CA GLY A 485 -26.50 2.39 33.13
C GLY A 485 -25.10 2.69 32.55
N TRP A 486 -24.28 1.65 32.53
CA TRP A 486 -22.89 1.72 32.13
C TRP A 486 -22.54 0.59 31.17
N VAL A 487 -21.58 0.81 30.27
CA VAL A 487 -21.13 -0.16 29.28
C VAL A 487 -19.61 -0.30 29.29
N CYS A 488 -19.13 -1.48 28.97
CA CYS A 488 -17.70 -1.72 28.79
C CYS A 488 -17.20 -1.22 27.42
N GLU A 489 -15.91 -1.31 27.17
CA GLU A 489 -15.31 -0.97 25.86
C GLU A 489 -15.84 -1.82 24.71
N CYS A 490 -16.26 -3.05 24.96
CA CYS A 490 -16.89 -3.92 23.96
C CYS A 490 -18.42 -3.71 23.86
N CYS A 491 -18.95 -2.66 24.50
CA CYS A 491 -20.34 -2.24 24.48
C CYS A 491 -21.33 -3.12 25.25
N ASN A 492 -20.88 -4.09 26.04
CA ASN A 492 -21.76 -4.86 26.92
C ASN A 492 -22.09 -4.09 28.20
N ARG A 493 -23.32 -4.29 28.71
CA ARG A 493 -23.77 -3.62 29.91
C ARG A 493 -22.98 -4.09 31.13
N LEU A 494 -22.56 -3.15 31.98
CA LEU A 494 -21.88 -3.40 33.25
C LEU A 494 -22.86 -3.35 34.41
N TYR A 495 -22.74 -4.32 35.30
CA TYR A 495 -23.52 -4.39 36.55
C TYR A 495 -22.52 -4.32 37.72
N PHE A 496 -22.63 -3.28 38.54
CA PHE A 496 -21.69 -3.03 39.63
C PHE A 496 -22.17 -3.68 40.93
N HIS A 497 -21.25 -4.38 41.59
CA HIS A 497 -21.41 -4.89 42.96
C HIS A 497 -20.23 -4.38 43.78
N ASN A 498 -20.47 -3.61 44.85
CA ASN A 498 -19.43 -2.95 45.65
C ASN A 498 -18.43 -2.14 44.77
N ASP A 499 -18.99 -1.33 43.87
CA ASP A 499 -18.27 -0.47 42.92
C ASP A 499 -17.37 -1.19 41.92
N VAL A 500 -17.42 -2.50 41.79
CA VAL A 500 -16.65 -3.29 40.81
C VAL A 500 -17.59 -4.05 39.89
N SER A 501 -17.22 -4.12 38.62
CA SER A 501 -17.92 -4.91 37.60
C SER A 501 -16.92 -5.60 36.69
N THR A 502 -17.20 -6.85 36.32
CA THR A 502 -16.43 -7.57 35.28
C THR A 502 -17.32 -7.77 34.06
N CYS A 503 -16.84 -7.42 32.88
CA CYS A 503 -17.58 -7.63 31.65
C CYS A 503 -17.68 -9.12 31.30
N SER A 504 -18.89 -9.62 31.10
CA SER A 504 -19.15 -11.04 30.77
C SER A 504 -18.60 -11.50 29.42
N SER A 505 -18.29 -10.57 28.50
CA SER A 505 -17.83 -10.92 27.15
C SER A 505 -16.32 -10.74 26.94
N CYS A 506 -15.71 -9.68 27.49
CA CYS A 506 -14.28 -9.42 27.30
C CYS A 506 -13.46 -9.60 28.57
N ASN A 507 -14.09 -9.96 29.70
CA ASN A 507 -13.51 -10.20 31.02
C ASN A 507 -12.76 -9.00 31.64
N LYS A 508 -12.80 -7.82 31.03
CA LYS A 508 -12.17 -6.61 31.59
C LYS A 508 -12.89 -6.17 32.86
N GLN A 509 -12.11 -5.70 33.83
CA GLN A 509 -12.60 -5.21 35.11
C GLN A 509 -12.73 -3.69 35.15
N TYR A 510 -13.81 -3.22 35.74
CA TYR A 510 -14.17 -1.81 35.87
C TYR A 510 -14.48 -1.46 37.31
N LYS A 511 -14.11 -0.22 37.70
CA LYS A 511 -14.45 0.32 39.03
C LYS A 511 -15.19 1.65 38.89
N MET A 512 -16.20 1.83 39.71
CA MET A 512 -16.91 3.10 39.89
C MET A 512 -16.15 3.94 40.91
N ILE A 513 -15.76 5.16 40.54
CA ILE A 513 -15.04 6.10 41.38
C ILE A 513 -15.64 7.49 41.12
N ASP A 514 -16.22 8.13 42.11
CA ASP A 514 -16.83 9.46 42.04
C ASP A 514 -17.81 9.60 40.84
N GLU A 515 -18.72 8.65 40.73
CA GLU A 515 -19.72 8.55 39.64
C GLU A 515 -19.10 8.39 38.22
N GLU A 516 -17.82 8.08 38.11
CA GLU A 516 -17.13 7.75 36.85
C GLU A 516 -16.70 6.28 36.81
N VAL A 517 -16.85 5.66 35.66
CA VAL A 517 -16.37 4.29 35.42
C VAL A 517 -14.96 4.32 34.85
N LYS A 518 -14.05 3.57 35.48
CA LYS A 518 -12.65 3.40 35.04
C LYS A 518 -12.34 1.93 34.80
N CYS A 519 -11.71 1.62 33.65
CA CYS A 519 -11.16 0.30 33.38
C CYS A 519 -9.88 0.11 34.21
N LEU A 520 -9.76 -1.02 34.92
CA LEU A 520 -8.62 -1.31 35.78
C LEU A 520 -7.42 -1.86 35.01
N GLU A 521 -7.62 -2.34 33.79
CA GLU A 521 -6.60 -2.99 32.95
C GLU A 521 -6.07 -2.06 31.85
N CYS A 522 -6.67 -0.89 31.65
CA CYS A 522 -6.24 0.05 30.63
C CYS A 522 -5.15 0.97 31.15
N ASN A 523 -3.94 0.89 30.58
CA ASN A 523 -2.88 1.89 30.77
C ASN A 523 -3.26 3.19 30.01
N CYS A 524 -4.25 3.93 30.53
CA CYS A 524 -4.77 5.14 29.91
C CYS A 524 -3.97 6.40 30.29
N ASN A 525 -2.65 6.32 30.49
CA ASN A 525 -1.78 7.47 30.78
C ASN A 525 -1.10 8.06 29.54
N ASN A 526 -1.60 7.85 28.35
CA ASN A 526 -1.11 8.58 27.17
C ASN A 526 -1.88 9.89 27.02
N LYS A 527 -1.24 10.99 27.44
CA LYS A 527 -1.61 12.34 27.03
C LYS A 527 -1.59 12.39 25.51
N PHE A 528 -2.67 12.87 24.92
CA PHE A 528 -2.75 13.19 23.50
C PHE A 528 -1.79 14.36 23.24
N GLU A 529 -0.59 14.09 22.76
CA GLU A 529 0.27 15.09 22.12
C GLU A 529 -0.10 15.11 20.62
N ILE A 530 -0.81 16.16 20.24
CA ILE A 530 -0.92 16.53 18.83
C ILE A 530 0.50 16.87 18.39
N HIS A 531 1.12 16.04 17.58
CA HIS A 531 2.40 16.36 16.97
C HIS A 531 2.22 17.52 15.99
N ASP A 532 2.33 18.75 16.51
CA ASP A 532 2.71 19.91 15.71
C ASP A 532 4.19 19.80 15.36
N LYS A 533 4.51 19.02 14.33
CA LYS A 533 5.78 19.14 13.59
C LYS A 533 5.72 18.34 12.28
N VAL A 534 5.13 18.96 11.28
CA VAL A 534 5.58 18.76 9.91
C VAL A 534 6.03 20.13 9.40
N ASN A 535 7.32 20.40 9.57
CA ASN A 535 7.99 21.52 8.92
C ASN A 535 8.14 21.21 7.43
N VAL A 536 7.22 21.67 6.63
CA VAL A 536 7.44 21.84 5.18
C VAL A 536 8.00 23.23 4.99
N ARG A 537 9.32 23.34 4.76
CA ARG A 537 9.95 24.56 4.25
C ARG A 537 9.43 24.79 2.82
N ILE A 538 8.64 25.83 2.69
CA ILE A 538 8.36 26.43 1.38
C ILE A 538 9.45 27.48 1.15
N ASP A 539 10.38 27.17 0.26
CA ASP A 539 11.35 28.17 -0.22
C ASP A 539 10.61 29.24 -1.01
N GLY A 540 10.75 30.45 -0.47
CA GLY A 540 10.18 31.65 -1.08
C GLY A 540 10.92 32.04 -2.35
N ASN A 541 10.19 32.40 -3.36
CA ASN A 541 10.74 33.20 -4.44
C ASN A 541 9.94 34.51 -4.65
N LYS A 542 10.72 35.53 -4.82
CA LYS A 542 10.53 36.97 -4.70
C LYS A 542 9.33 37.55 -5.46
N ARG A 543 8.81 38.58 -4.80
CA ARG A 543 7.85 39.61 -5.24
C ARG A 543 8.27 40.30 -6.56
N SER A 544 7.28 40.59 -7.38
CA SER A 544 7.23 41.84 -8.13
C SER A 544 5.88 42.50 -7.91
N ASN A 545 5.94 43.74 -7.44
CA ASN A 545 4.80 44.66 -7.26
C ASN A 545 4.21 45.05 -8.61
N SER A 546 2.92 45.06 -8.72
CA SER A 546 2.23 46.04 -9.55
C SER A 546 0.92 46.42 -8.90
N THR A 547 0.87 47.67 -8.53
CA THR A 547 -0.31 48.48 -8.17
C THR A 547 -1.30 48.52 -9.32
N TYR A 548 -2.59 48.32 -9.06
CA TYR A 548 -3.66 48.88 -9.83
C TYR A 548 -4.84 49.29 -8.94
N ASP A 549 -5.33 50.48 -9.27
CA ASP A 549 -6.25 51.32 -8.56
C ASP A 549 -7.69 50.81 -8.49
N LYS A 550 -8.39 51.39 -7.52
CA LYS A 550 -9.84 51.32 -7.32
C LYS A 550 -10.57 52.04 -8.45
N GLU A 551 -11.59 51.43 -9.02
CA GLU A 551 -12.76 52.15 -9.50
C GLU A 551 -14.04 51.39 -9.18
N SER A 552 -14.96 52.16 -8.66
CA SER A 552 -16.34 51.89 -8.26
C SER A 552 -17.26 51.78 -9.48
N THR A 553 -18.15 50.79 -9.53
CA THR A 553 -19.45 50.96 -10.18
C THR A 553 -20.52 50.06 -9.55
N THR A 554 -21.65 50.66 -9.28
CA THR A 554 -22.89 50.15 -8.72
C THR A 554 -23.69 49.24 -9.69
N PRO A 555 -24.73 48.53 -9.21
CA PRO A 555 -25.32 47.38 -9.89
C PRO A 555 -26.47 47.79 -10.83
N GLN A 556 -26.69 46.95 -11.85
CA GLN A 556 -27.96 46.96 -12.61
C GLN A 556 -28.65 45.59 -12.55
N GLU A 557 -29.92 45.68 -12.23
CA GLU A 557 -30.94 44.63 -12.25
C GLU A 557 -31.22 44.11 -13.66
N ALA A 558 -31.66 42.89 -13.73
CA ALA A 558 -32.68 42.27 -14.59
C ALA A 558 -32.31 40.82 -14.84
N GLY A 559 -33.13 39.82 -14.82
CA GLY A 559 -34.54 39.69 -14.92
C GLY A 559 -34.90 38.21 -14.87
N TYR A 560 -36.04 37.94 -14.32
CA TYR A 560 -36.69 36.62 -14.28
C TYR A 560 -36.85 36.01 -15.67
N CYS A 561 -36.64 34.71 -15.81
CA CYS A 561 -37.48 33.89 -16.68
C CYS A 561 -37.64 32.46 -16.12
N SER A 562 -38.87 32.10 -15.98
CA SER A 562 -39.44 30.86 -15.45
C SER A 562 -39.66 29.83 -16.57
N ILE A 563 -39.80 28.54 -16.15
CA ILE A 563 -40.64 27.47 -16.74
C ILE A 563 -39.97 26.62 -17.86
N HIS A 564 -39.59 25.38 -17.61
CA HIS A 564 -40.42 24.16 -17.65
C HIS A 564 -39.67 23.01 -17.00
#